data_a70bc648af100dc567a2020eb2377403
#
_entry.id   a70bc648af100dc567a2020eb2377403
#
_cell.length_a   1.000
_cell.length_b   1.000
_cell.length_c   1.000
_cell.angle_alpha   90.00
_cell.angle_beta   90.00
_cell.angle_gamma   90.00
#
_symmetry.space_group_name_H-M   'P 1'
#
loop_
_entity.id
_entity.type
_entity.pdbx_description
1 polymer ?
#
loop_
_entity_poly.entity_id
_entity_poly.type
_entity_poly.pdbx_seq_one_letter_code
_entity_poly.pdbx_strand_id
1 'polypeptide(L)'
;MMPNSQLMAVMFMVLSMLSYQISASFAKQLIAILDPLTVVTLRLCFAAILIVLMFRSWSIIKRLPHLKWKDLLSYTAALCLMNILFYASLGKLPQGIAVGLEFLGPLTLALLSIKQRRDYIWVGLAILGIALMVPWHQANATNFSFLGAAFAVSAGACWALYIYFGQKVVRQNIGMHALSIAIVISALLLLPISATHNPTALMQTEYWPKALLIALLATTIPYALDLMALKRLSKLSYGTLSSLSPALAALAGWLLLKEQISMWQTLALVCIMIASVGVTFRAKQQSDDAI
;
A
#
# COMPACT_ATOMS: atom_id res chain seq x y z
N MET A 1 -16.51 0.42 -26.47
CA MET A 1 -16.73 -0.32 -25.19
C MET A 1 -18.02 0.18 -24.57
N MET A 2 -18.91 -0.71 -24.13
CA MET A 2 -20.19 -0.31 -23.54
C MET A 2 -19.98 0.47 -22.23
N PRO A 3 -20.71 1.59 -21.97
CA PRO A 3 -20.53 2.44 -20.78
C PRO A 3 -20.63 1.64 -19.45
N ASN A 4 -21.44 0.58 -19.41
CA ASN A 4 -21.60 -0.29 -18.25
C ASN A 4 -20.29 -1.05 -17.86
N SER A 5 -19.40 -1.33 -18.81
CA SER A 5 -18.16 -2.08 -18.51
C SER A 5 -17.08 -1.22 -17.86
N GLN A 6 -17.06 0.08 -18.17
CA GLN A 6 -16.13 1.02 -17.53
C GLN A 6 -16.58 1.37 -16.11
N LEU A 7 -17.87 1.61 -15.92
CA LEU A 7 -18.44 1.86 -14.59
C LEU A 7 -18.17 0.68 -13.65
N MET A 8 -18.38 -0.55 -14.14
CA MET A 8 -18.09 -1.77 -13.35
C MET A 8 -16.61 -1.86 -12.96
N ALA A 9 -15.68 -1.48 -13.85
CA ALA A 9 -14.25 -1.50 -13.54
C ALA A 9 -13.85 -0.44 -12.50
N VAL A 10 -14.47 0.75 -12.57
CA VAL A 10 -14.30 1.79 -11.52
C VAL A 10 -14.83 1.28 -10.18
N MET A 11 -16.01 0.62 -10.18
CA MET A 11 -16.57 0.03 -8.96
C MET A 11 -15.63 -1.02 -8.35
N PHE A 12 -15.07 -1.92 -9.17
CA PHE A 12 -14.11 -2.91 -8.67
C PHE A 12 -12.89 -2.27 -8.03
N MET A 13 -12.36 -1.22 -8.64
CA MET A 13 -11.21 -0.51 -8.09
C MET A 13 -11.54 0.21 -6.78
N VAL A 14 -12.68 0.90 -6.71
CA VAL A 14 -13.12 1.57 -5.47
C VAL A 14 -13.36 0.55 -4.36
N LEU A 15 -13.99 -0.59 -4.66
CA LEU A 15 -14.20 -1.68 -3.71
C LEU A 15 -12.87 -2.30 -3.24
N SER A 16 -11.90 -2.46 -4.14
CA SER A 16 -10.55 -2.89 -3.79
C SER A 16 -9.90 -1.93 -2.80
N MET A 17 -9.92 -0.63 -3.11
CA MET A 17 -9.34 0.40 -2.23
C MET A 17 -10.06 0.46 -0.88
N LEU A 18 -11.37 0.38 -0.84
CA LEU A 18 -12.15 0.30 0.42
C LEU A 18 -11.77 -0.93 1.22
N SER A 19 -11.62 -2.09 0.58
CA SER A 19 -11.18 -3.33 1.23
C SER A 19 -9.81 -3.15 1.91
N TYR A 20 -8.83 -2.53 1.24
CA TYR A 20 -7.53 -2.19 1.83
C TYR A 20 -7.68 -1.28 3.06
N GLN A 21 -8.50 -0.23 2.97
CA GLN A 21 -8.64 0.73 4.07
C GLN A 21 -9.38 0.15 5.28
N ILE A 22 -10.40 -0.68 5.04
CA ILE A 22 -11.09 -1.42 6.11
C ILE A 22 -10.13 -2.41 6.78
N SER A 23 -9.31 -3.12 5.99
CA SER A 23 -8.27 -3.99 6.52
C SER A 23 -7.28 -3.23 7.40
N ALA A 24 -6.81 -2.05 6.96
CA ALA A 24 -5.89 -1.21 7.72
C ALA A 24 -6.51 -0.75 9.05
N SER A 25 -7.81 -0.43 9.06
CA SER A 25 -8.53 -0.07 10.29
C SER A 25 -8.59 -1.25 11.27
N PHE A 26 -8.91 -2.46 10.80
CA PHE A 26 -8.89 -3.65 11.65
C PHE A 26 -7.47 -4.01 12.13
N ALA A 27 -6.47 -3.83 11.26
CA ALA A 27 -5.08 -4.01 11.64
C ALA A 27 -4.67 -3.04 12.74
N LYS A 28 -5.04 -1.76 12.63
CA LYS A 28 -4.75 -0.76 13.66
C LYS A 28 -5.38 -1.08 15.00
N GLN A 29 -6.63 -1.55 15.00
CA GLN A 29 -7.27 -2.03 16.24
C GLN A 29 -6.52 -3.22 16.85
N LEU A 30 -6.01 -4.13 16.02
CA LEU A 30 -5.28 -5.30 16.52
C LEU A 30 -3.87 -4.94 16.99
N ILE A 31 -3.21 -3.96 16.34
CA ILE A 31 -1.91 -3.40 16.75
C ILE A 31 -1.98 -2.79 18.16
N ALA A 32 -3.11 -2.20 18.54
CA ALA A 32 -3.29 -1.64 19.88
C ALA A 32 -3.31 -2.71 20.98
N ILE A 33 -3.57 -3.98 20.63
CA ILE A 33 -3.67 -5.11 21.58
C ILE A 33 -2.38 -5.94 21.58
N LEU A 34 -1.86 -6.26 20.38
CA LEU A 34 -0.69 -7.11 20.21
C LEU A 34 0.59 -6.26 20.07
N ASP A 35 1.00 -6.00 18.90
CA ASP A 35 2.08 -5.10 18.46
C ASP A 35 2.14 -5.12 16.92
N PRO A 36 2.76 -4.12 16.26
CA PRO A 36 2.79 -4.05 14.81
C PRO A 36 3.46 -5.26 14.15
N LEU A 37 4.56 -5.78 14.74
CA LEU A 37 5.32 -6.89 14.16
C LEU A 37 4.53 -8.19 14.20
N THR A 38 3.87 -8.50 15.32
CA THR A 38 3.00 -9.68 15.47
C THR A 38 1.83 -9.61 14.50
N VAL A 39 1.17 -8.44 14.39
CA VAL A 39 0.00 -8.29 13.51
C VAL A 39 0.39 -8.45 12.03
N VAL A 40 1.49 -7.83 11.58
CA VAL A 40 1.94 -8.00 10.19
C VAL A 40 2.38 -9.43 9.89
N THR A 41 3.00 -10.12 10.86
CA THR A 41 3.41 -11.52 10.73
C THR A 41 2.21 -12.44 10.58
N LEU A 42 1.25 -12.37 11.48
CA LEU A 42 0.00 -13.16 11.40
C LEU A 42 -0.73 -12.91 10.07
N ARG A 43 -0.87 -11.64 9.70
CA ARG A 43 -1.48 -11.28 8.42
C ARG A 43 -0.77 -11.91 7.23
N LEU A 44 0.57 -11.82 7.18
CA LEU A 44 1.35 -12.37 6.06
C LEU A 44 1.33 -13.89 6.03
N CYS A 45 1.29 -14.56 7.19
CA CYS A 45 1.14 -16.01 7.25
C CYS A 45 -0.21 -16.45 6.66
N PHE A 46 -1.33 -15.84 7.07
CA PHE A 46 -2.63 -16.13 6.47
C PHE A 46 -2.69 -15.72 5.00
N ALA A 47 -2.14 -14.56 4.64
CA ALA A 47 -2.09 -14.10 3.26
C ALA A 47 -1.28 -15.06 2.36
N ALA A 48 -0.19 -15.65 2.87
CA ALA A 48 0.61 -16.63 2.14
C ALA A 48 -0.21 -17.87 1.78
N ILE A 49 -0.98 -18.39 2.73
CA ILE A 49 -1.88 -19.52 2.49
C ILE A 49 -2.93 -19.16 1.43
N LEU A 50 -3.63 -18.04 1.64
CA LEU A 50 -4.71 -17.60 0.76
C LEU A 50 -4.24 -17.34 -0.68
N ILE A 51 -3.12 -16.64 -0.85
CA ILE A 51 -2.63 -16.27 -2.18
C ILE A 51 -2.03 -17.46 -2.92
N VAL A 52 -1.39 -18.40 -2.22
CA VAL A 52 -0.90 -19.65 -2.79
C VAL A 52 -2.06 -20.49 -3.31
N LEU A 53 -3.15 -20.61 -2.54
CA LEU A 53 -4.36 -21.31 -2.95
C LEU A 53 -5.05 -20.61 -4.11
N MET A 54 -5.23 -19.29 -4.04
CA MET A 54 -5.92 -18.49 -5.06
C MET A 54 -5.23 -18.59 -6.44
N PHE A 55 -3.91 -18.46 -6.49
CA PHE A 55 -3.15 -18.51 -7.74
C PHE A 55 -2.58 -19.89 -8.07
N ARG A 56 -2.89 -20.92 -7.26
CA ARG A 56 -2.33 -22.27 -7.42
C ARG A 56 -0.80 -22.23 -7.58
N SER A 57 -0.13 -21.47 -6.70
CA SER A 57 1.29 -21.09 -6.87
C SER A 57 2.26 -22.27 -6.75
N TRP A 58 1.80 -23.45 -6.36
CA TRP A 58 2.60 -24.67 -6.46
C TRP A 58 2.98 -25.02 -7.92
N SER A 59 2.23 -24.52 -8.92
CA SER A 59 2.55 -24.74 -10.33
C SER A 59 3.88 -24.12 -10.78
N ILE A 60 4.37 -23.08 -10.06
CA ILE A 60 5.64 -22.41 -10.37
C ILE A 60 6.88 -23.15 -9.86
N ILE A 61 6.73 -24.14 -8.98
CA ILE A 61 7.84 -24.83 -8.31
C ILE A 61 8.89 -25.31 -9.32
N LYS A 62 8.46 -25.88 -10.45
CA LYS A 62 9.37 -26.35 -11.51
C LYS A 62 10.18 -25.24 -12.18
N ARG A 63 9.74 -23.98 -12.10
CA ARG A 63 10.42 -22.81 -12.68
C ARG A 63 11.34 -22.08 -11.69
N LEU A 64 11.24 -22.38 -10.40
CA LEU A 64 12.05 -21.72 -9.35
C LEU A 64 13.56 -21.69 -9.63
N PRO A 65 14.19 -22.80 -10.12
CA PRO A 65 15.63 -22.81 -10.40
C PRO A 65 16.05 -21.84 -11.51
N HIS A 66 15.13 -21.47 -12.40
CA HIS A 66 15.40 -20.62 -13.56
C HIS A 66 15.08 -19.14 -13.34
N LEU A 67 14.65 -18.75 -12.13
CA LEU A 67 14.30 -17.38 -11.80
C LEU A 67 15.55 -16.53 -11.51
N LYS A 68 15.47 -15.26 -11.88
CA LYS A 68 16.48 -14.26 -11.46
C LYS A 68 16.24 -13.87 -10.00
N TRP A 69 16.77 -14.66 -9.08
CA TRP A 69 16.57 -14.53 -7.65
C TRP A 69 16.94 -13.15 -7.10
N LYS A 70 17.97 -12.50 -7.67
CA LYS A 70 18.38 -11.15 -7.26
C LYS A 70 17.22 -10.16 -7.38
N ASP A 71 16.50 -10.15 -8.51
CA ASP A 71 15.38 -9.24 -8.72
C ASP A 71 14.18 -9.62 -7.82
N LEU A 72 13.91 -10.93 -7.70
CA LEU A 72 12.82 -11.44 -6.88
C LEU A 72 13.04 -11.18 -5.39
N LEU A 73 14.25 -11.38 -4.87
CA LEU A 73 14.60 -11.09 -3.47
C LEU A 73 14.55 -9.60 -3.17
N SER A 74 15.04 -8.75 -4.10
CA SER A 74 14.93 -7.29 -3.95
C SER A 74 13.46 -6.83 -3.92
N TYR A 75 12.61 -7.41 -4.76
CA TYR A 75 11.16 -7.18 -4.76
C TYR A 75 10.53 -7.64 -3.45
N THR A 76 10.90 -8.82 -2.97
CA THR A 76 10.41 -9.40 -1.70
C THR A 76 10.83 -8.55 -0.50
N ALA A 77 12.11 -8.13 -0.46
CA ALA A 77 12.63 -7.29 0.62
C ALA A 77 11.89 -5.94 0.68
N ALA A 78 11.68 -5.31 -0.49
CA ALA A 78 10.93 -4.07 -0.58
C ALA A 78 9.48 -4.25 -0.07
N LEU A 79 8.80 -5.32 -0.48
CA LEU A 79 7.43 -5.64 -0.03
C LEU A 79 7.39 -5.93 1.48
N CYS A 80 8.32 -6.71 1.99
CA CYS A 80 8.38 -7.08 3.41
C CYS A 80 8.61 -5.84 4.28
N LEU A 81 9.63 -5.03 3.97
CA LEU A 81 9.95 -3.81 4.70
C LEU A 81 8.82 -2.78 4.62
N MET A 82 8.21 -2.61 3.44
CA MET A 82 7.03 -1.75 3.26
C MET A 82 5.94 -2.12 4.27
N ASN A 83 5.59 -3.40 4.36
CA ASN A 83 4.54 -3.86 5.26
C ASN A 83 4.89 -3.65 6.74
N ILE A 84 6.13 -3.97 7.16
CA ILE A 84 6.58 -3.77 8.55
C ILE A 84 6.49 -2.29 8.92
N LEU A 85 7.07 -1.42 8.10
CA LEU A 85 7.14 0.02 8.35
C LEU A 85 5.76 0.67 8.32
N PHE A 86 4.89 0.25 7.39
CA PHE A 86 3.52 0.74 7.33
C PHE A 86 2.73 0.37 8.59
N TYR A 87 2.80 -0.87 9.05
CA TYR A 87 2.11 -1.31 10.27
C TYR A 87 2.69 -0.63 11.53
N ALA A 88 4.00 -0.39 11.56
CA ALA A 88 4.62 0.40 12.62
C ALA A 88 4.13 1.86 12.61
N SER A 89 3.88 2.44 11.44
CA SER A 89 3.32 3.79 11.31
C SER A 89 1.86 3.87 11.74
N LEU A 90 1.04 2.86 11.38
CA LEU A 90 -0.38 2.78 11.77
C LEU A 90 -0.57 2.78 13.29
N GLY A 91 0.35 2.16 14.04
CA GLY A 91 0.33 2.18 15.51
C GLY A 91 0.62 3.56 16.12
N LYS A 92 1.08 4.53 15.33
CA LYS A 92 1.58 5.83 15.82
C LYS A 92 0.92 7.04 15.18
N LEU A 93 0.20 6.87 14.06
CA LEU A 93 -0.42 7.96 13.30
C LEU A 93 -1.89 7.65 13.01
N PRO A 94 -2.73 8.67 12.81
CA PRO A 94 -4.03 8.51 12.18
C PRO A 94 -3.87 7.83 10.80
N GLN A 95 -4.82 6.92 10.47
CA GLN A 95 -4.72 6.08 9.28
C GLN A 95 -4.59 6.88 7.98
N GLY A 96 -5.38 7.95 7.82
CA GLY A 96 -5.32 8.82 6.65
C GLY A 96 -3.95 9.47 6.47
N ILE A 97 -3.29 9.88 7.57
CA ILE A 97 -1.95 10.48 7.56
C ILE A 97 -0.91 9.43 7.19
N ALA A 98 -0.98 8.23 7.80
CA ALA A 98 -0.05 7.14 7.50
C ALA A 98 -0.08 6.76 6.02
N VAL A 99 -1.28 6.56 5.45
CA VAL A 99 -1.47 6.25 4.03
C VAL A 99 -1.07 7.42 3.12
N GLY A 100 -1.38 8.66 3.51
CA GLY A 100 -0.98 9.85 2.75
C GLY A 100 0.53 10.01 2.64
N LEU A 101 1.27 9.79 3.73
CA LEU A 101 2.73 9.83 3.74
C LEU A 101 3.34 8.65 2.98
N GLU A 102 2.80 7.44 3.13
CA GLU A 102 3.25 6.28 2.37
C GLU A 102 3.04 6.49 0.86
N PHE A 103 1.95 7.13 0.45
CA PHE A 103 1.62 7.40 -0.95
C PHE A 103 2.62 8.33 -1.65
N LEU A 104 3.45 9.06 -0.90
CA LEU A 104 4.56 9.85 -1.46
C LEU A 104 5.57 8.99 -2.22
N GLY A 105 5.70 7.71 -1.91
CA GLY A 105 6.61 6.81 -2.63
C GLY A 105 6.24 6.66 -4.11
N PRO A 106 5.06 6.12 -4.46
CA PRO A 106 4.58 6.08 -5.84
C PRO A 106 4.53 7.45 -6.50
N LEU A 107 4.14 8.49 -5.77
CA LEU A 107 4.12 9.87 -6.27
C LEU A 107 5.52 10.35 -6.66
N THR A 108 6.54 10.07 -5.86
CA THR A 108 7.94 10.40 -6.17
C THR A 108 8.41 9.70 -7.43
N LEU A 109 8.10 8.41 -7.63
CA LEU A 109 8.43 7.71 -8.87
C LEU A 109 7.76 8.36 -10.09
N ALA A 110 6.51 8.76 -9.94
CA ALA A 110 5.79 9.45 -11.01
C ALA A 110 6.41 10.84 -11.30
N LEU A 111 6.79 11.59 -10.24
CA LEU A 111 7.47 12.88 -10.36
C LEU A 111 8.85 12.78 -11.02
N LEU A 112 9.62 11.73 -10.74
CA LEU A 112 10.92 11.48 -11.38
C LEU A 112 10.80 11.19 -12.89
N SER A 113 9.62 10.83 -13.37
CA SER A 113 9.34 10.60 -14.78
C SER A 113 9.02 11.89 -15.54
N ILE A 114 8.90 13.03 -14.86
CA ILE A 114 8.56 14.34 -15.42
C ILE A 114 9.75 14.91 -16.19
N LYS A 115 9.49 15.43 -17.40
CA LYS A 115 10.50 16.04 -18.28
C LYS A 115 10.31 17.55 -18.47
N GLN A 116 9.15 18.10 -18.19
CA GLN A 116 8.82 19.49 -18.45
C GLN A 116 8.91 20.37 -17.20
N ARG A 117 9.48 21.58 -17.32
CA ARG A 117 9.60 22.53 -16.21
C ARG A 117 8.25 22.92 -15.57
N ARG A 118 7.19 22.94 -16.35
CA ARG A 118 5.82 23.25 -15.87
C ARG A 118 5.30 22.25 -14.84
N ASP A 119 5.83 21.03 -14.86
CA ASP A 119 5.33 19.95 -14.02
C ASP A 119 5.91 20.02 -12.59
N TYR A 120 6.89 20.91 -12.32
CA TYR A 120 7.39 21.18 -10.96
C TYR A 120 6.31 21.73 -10.02
N ILE A 121 5.18 22.24 -10.55
CA ILE A 121 4.03 22.63 -9.73
C ILE A 121 3.51 21.46 -8.91
N TRP A 122 3.52 20.25 -9.45
CA TRP A 122 3.09 19.04 -8.76
C TRP A 122 4.05 18.64 -7.64
N VAL A 123 5.36 18.88 -7.84
CA VAL A 123 6.38 18.72 -6.80
C VAL A 123 6.13 19.71 -5.67
N GLY A 124 5.92 20.99 -6.00
CA GLY A 124 5.60 22.02 -5.02
C GLY A 124 4.34 21.69 -4.21
N LEU A 125 3.29 21.19 -4.88
CA LEU A 125 2.05 20.81 -4.23
C LEU A 125 2.21 19.60 -3.31
N ALA A 126 3.04 18.61 -3.69
CA ALA A 126 3.37 17.48 -2.84
C ALA A 126 4.15 17.91 -1.59
N ILE A 127 5.14 18.79 -1.76
CA ILE A 127 5.93 19.36 -0.64
C ILE A 127 5.01 20.17 0.30
N LEU A 128 4.11 20.97 -0.26
CA LEU A 128 3.11 21.71 0.53
C LEU A 128 2.23 20.76 1.33
N GLY A 129 1.76 19.67 0.70
CA GLY A 129 0.98 18.63 1.39
C GLY A 129 1.74 18.02 2.55
N ILE A 130 3.02 17.69 2.40
CA ILE A 130 3.87 17.18 3.48
C ILE A 130 4.00 18.24 4.61
N ALA A 131 4.28 19.47 4.24
CA ALA A 131 4.43 20.55 5.22
C ALA A 131 3.15 20.77 6.03
N LEU A 132 1.99 20.73 5.41
CA LEU A 132 0.70 20.87 6.08
C LEU A 132 0.32 19.67 6.97
N MET A 133 0.89 18.49 6.75
CA MET A 133 0.68 17.32 7.62
C MET A 133 1.29 17.50 9.00
N VAL A 134 2.37 18.26 9.10
CA VAL A 134 3.08 18.47 10.37
C VAL A 134 2.33 19.54 11.18
N PRO A 135 1.97 19.27 12.44
CA PRO A 135 1.24 20.22 13.29
C PRO A 135 2.18 21.26 13.89
N TRP A 136 2.66 22.20 13.07
CA TRP A 136 3.65 23.24 13.47
C TRP A 136 3.22 24.12 14.64
N HIS A 137 1.90 24.31 14.85
CA HIS A 137 1.35 25.28 15.79
C HIS A 137 0.58 24.67 16.96
N GLN A 138 0.49 23.35 17.06
CA GLN A 138 -0.23 22.71 18.16
C GLN A 138 0.75 22.22 19.22
N ALA A 139 0.96 23.02 20.26
CA ALA A 139 1.74 22.62 21.45
C ALA A 139 1.23 21.34 22.13
N ASN A 140 -0.01 20.93 21.84
CA ASN A 140 -0.68 19.72 22.34
C ASN A 140 -0.98 18.73 21.23
N ALA A 141 -0.12 18.61 20.21
CA ALA A 141 -0.28 17.63 19.13
C ALA A 141 -0.04 16.19 19.64
N THR A 142 -0.87 15.75 20.60
CA THR A 142 -0.79 14.42 21.22
C THR A 142 -0.97 13.27 20.22
N ASN A 143 -1.41 13.56 19.00
CA ASN A 143 -1.75 12.55 17.98
C ASN A 143 -0.78 12.50 16.78
N PHE A 144 0.31 13.30 16.76
CA PHE A 144 1.28 13.24 15.67
C PHE A 144 2.63 12.74 16.16
N SER A 145 3.05 11.58 15.63
CA SER A 145 4.34 10.98 15.93
C SER A 145 5.30 11.19 14.77
N PHE A 146 6.39 11.95 14.99
CA PHE A 146 7.48 12.07 14.00
C PHE A 146 8.11 10.71 13.65
N LEU A 147 8.23 9.81 14.62
CA LEU A 147 8.69 8.45 14.38
C LEU A 147 7.70 7.68 13.51
N GLY A 148 6.39 7.84 13.76
CA GLY A 148 5.34 7.27 12.90
C GLY A 148 5.40 7.82 11.48
N ALA A 149 5.66 9.13 11.32
CA ALA A 149 5.83 9.77 10.02
C ALA A 149 7.09 9.25 9.29
N ALA A 150 8.21 9.09 10.00
CA ALA A 150 9.42 8.50 9.45
C ALA A 150 9.17 7.06 8.95
N PHE A 151 8.44 6.25 9.72
CA PHE A 151 8.03 4.91 9.29
C PHE A 151 7.15 4.94 8.04
N ALA A 152 6.16 5.84 7.97
CA ALA A 152 5.26 5.96 6.82
C ALA A 152 6.00 6.39 5.55
N VAL A 153 6.89 7.39 5.63
CA VAL A 153 7.71 7.84 4.49
C VAL A 153 8.68 6.74 4.05
N SER A 154 9.29 6.02 5.00
CA SER A 154 10.17 4.88 4.69
C SER A 154 9.38 3.73 4.05
N ALA A 155 8.14 3.46 4.50
CA ALA A 155 7.24 2.51 3.84
C ALA A 155 6.95 2.95 2.41
N GLY A 156 6.71 4.23 2.17
CA GLY A 156 6.54 4.81 0.84
C GLY A 156 7.78 4.60 -0.06
N ALA A 157 8.98 4.84 0.47
CA ALA A 157 10.21 4.57 -0.26
C ALA A 157 10.34 3.08 -0.64
N CYS A 158 10.01 2.18 0.29
CA CYS A 158 9.95 0.75 0.01
C CYS A 158 8.87 0.42 -1.03
N TRP A 159 7.72 1.11 -1.03
CA TRP A 159 6.70 0.95 -2.06
C TRP A 159 7.21 1.36 -3.43
N ALA A 160 7.94 2.47 -3.53
CA ALA A 160 8.60 2.89 -4.77
C ALA A 160 9.59 1.82 -5.27
N LEU A 161 10.42 1.26 -4.39
CA LEU A 161 11.33 0.16 -4.73
C LEU A 161 10.59 -1.11 -5.14
N TYR A 162 9.50 -1.44 -4.47
CA TYR A 162 8.61 -2.55 -4.84
C TYR A 162 8.07 -2.41 -6.26
N ILE A 163 7.61 -1.20 -6.63
CA ILE A 163 7.14 -0.91 -8.01
C ILE A 163 8.30 -1.05 -9.01
N TYR A 164 9.48 -0.49 -8.68
CA TYR A 164 10.66 -0.55 -9.55
C TYR A 164 11.14 -1.98 -9.79
N PHE A 165 11.32 -2.76 -8.72
CA PHE A 165 11.73 -4.17 -8.85
C PHE A 165 10.61 -5.04 -9.44
N GLY A 166 9.35 -4.72 -9.15
CA GLY A 166 8.19 -5.39 -9.73
C GLY A 166 8.20 -5.37 -11.24
N GLN A 167 8.60 -4.25 -11.87
CA GLN A 167 8.75 -4.18 -13.33
C GLN A 167 9.81 -5.15 -13.86
N LYS A 168 10.91 -5.38 -13.11
CA LYS A 168 11.94 -6.35 -13.49
C LYS A 168 11.45 -7.78 -13.34
N VAL A 169 10.69 -8.05 -12.28
CA VAL A 169 10.13 -9.37 -11.99
C VAL A 169 9.05 -9.76 -13.00
N VAL A 170 8.21 -8.80 -13.43
CA VAL A 170 7.18 -9.04 -14.47
C VAL A 170 7.80 -9.54 -15.78
N ARG A 171 9.01 -9.06 -16.14
CA ARG A 171 9.73 -9.51 -17.34
C ARG A 171 10.15 -10.99 -17.29
N GLN A 172 10.06 -11.65 -16.15
CA GLN A 172 10.36 -13.08 -15.99
C GLN A 172 9.17 -13.98 -16.33
N ASN A 173 8.03 -13.41 -16.76
CA ASN A 173 6.81 -14.13 -17.16
C ASN A 173 6.26 -15.07 -16.06
N ILE A 174 6.45 -14.73 -14.79
CA ILE A 174 5.91 -15.48 -13.66
C ILE A 174 4.59 -14.90 -13.12
N GLY A 175 4.16 -13.76 -13.66
CA GLY A 175 2.86 -13.13 -13.37
C GLY A 175 2.62 -12.94 -11.86
N MET A 176 1.43 -13.32 -11.40
CA MET A 176 1.02 -13.19 -9.99
C MET A 176 1.77 -14.14 -9.04
N HIS A 177 2.44 -15.18 -9.57
CA HIS A 177 3.27 -16.06 -8.72
C HIS A 177 4.43 -15.33 -8.05
N ALA A 178 4.93 -14.24 -8.67
CA ALA A 178 5.95 -13.39 -8.06
C ALA A 178 5.50 -12.82 -6.71
N LEU A 179 4.27 -12.33 -6.65
CA LEU A 179 3.67 -11.81 -5.42
C LEU A 179 3.47 -12.93 -4.39
N SER A 180 2.98 -14.10 -4.83
CA SER A 180 2.83 -15.26 -3.94
C SER A 180 4.16 -15.66 -3.31
N ILE A 181 5.23 -15.76 -4.11
CA ILE A 181 6.57 -16.08 -3.61
C ILE A 181 7.05 -15.02 -2.62
N ALA A 182 6.87 -13.73 -2.95
CA ALA A 182 7.28 -12.64 -2.08
C ALA A 182 6.55 -12.65 -0.73
N ILE A 183 5.23 -12.89 -0.72
CA ILE A 183 4.44 -12.99 0.50
C ILE A 183 4.86 -14.22 1.33
N VAL A 184 5.06 -15.38 0.69
CA VAL A 184 5.52 -16.61 1.37
C VAL A 184 6.88 -16.40 2.02
N ILE A 185 7.85 -15.86 1.28
CA ILE A 185 9.20 -15.58 1.83
C ILE A 185 9.11 -14.56 2.97
N SER A 186 8.30 -13.50 2.83
CA SER A 186 8.11 -12.52 3.89
C SER A 186 7.52 -13.15 5.15
N ALA A 187 6.52 -14.02 5.00
CA ALA A 187 5.92 -14.74 6.12
C ALA A 187 6.95 -15.66 6.83
N LEU A 188 7.72 -16.42 6.03
CA LEU A 188 8.77 -17.32 6.56
C LEU A 188 9.89 -16.57 7.27
N LEU A 189 10.25 -15.36 6.81
CA LEU A 189 11.26 -14.52 7.46
C LEU A 189 10.73 -13.88 8.76
N LEU A 190 9.48 -13.40 8.75
CA LEU A 190 8.93 -12.69 9.90
C LEU A 190 8.46 -13.61 11.00
N LEU A 191 8.04 -14.82 10.68
CA LEU A 191 7.53 -15.78 11.68
C LEU A 191 8.57 -16.05 12.79
N PRO A 192 9.83 -16.45 12.51
CA PRO A 192 10.84 -16.67 13.55
C PRO A 192 11.19 -15.38 14.30
N ILE A 193 11.25 -14.22 13.61
CA ILE A 193 11.55 -12.93 14.24
C ILE A 193 10.45 -12.56 15.25
N SER A 194 9.19 -12.70 14.85
CA SER A 194 8.05 -12.42 15.73
C SER A 194 7.94 -13.45 16.87
N ALA A 195 8.30 -14.72 16.61
CA ALA A 195 8.31 -15.78 17.61
C ALA A 195 9.37 -15.55 18.70
N THR A 196 10.49 -14.91 18.37
CA THR A 196 11.50 -14.52 19.37
C THR A 196 11.14 -13.22 20.09
N HIS A 197 10.42 -12.31 19.41
CA HIS A 197 10.03 -11.01 19.96
C HIS A 197 8.84 -11.14 20.95
N ASN A 198 7.77 -11.80 20.54
CA ASN A 198 6.55 -11.95 21.33
C ASN A 198 5.85 -13.29 21.03
N PRO A 199 6.37 -14.43 21.54
CA PRO A 199 5.84 -15.75 21.25
C PRO A 199 4.40 -15.92 21.77
N THR A 200 4.08 -15.31 22.92
CA THR A 200 2.74 -15.42 23.53
C THR A 200 1.67 -14.77 22.65
N ALA A 201 1.97 -13.58 22.07
CA ALA A 201 1.03 -12.89 21.20
C ALA A 201 0.75 -13.66 19.90
N LEU A 202 1.74 -14.34 19.32
CA LEU A 202 1.55 -15.20 18.15
C LEU A 202 0.64 -16.40 18.44
N MET A 203 0.70 -16.95 19.65
CA MET A 203 -0.06 -18.14 20.06
C MET A 203 -1.48 -17.82 20.54
N GLN A 204 -1.84 -16.55 20.67
CA GLN A 204 -3.20 -16.15 21.04
C GLN A 204 -4.18 -16.38 19.89
N THR A 205 -4.69 -17.62 19.80
CA THR A 205 -5.61 -18.05 18.73
C THR A 205 -6.90 -17.25 18.66
N GLU A 206 -7.26 -16.56 19.73
CA GLU A 206 -8.40 -15.64 19.79
C GLU A 206 -8.34 -14.55 18.71
N TYR A 207 -7.13 -14.08 18.36
CA TYR A 207 -6.94 -13.02 17.36
C TYR A 207 -6.73 -13.54 15.92
N TRP A 208 -6.57 -14.85 15.74
CA TRP A 208 -6.37 -15.45 14.42
C TRP A 208 -7.52 -15.20 13.44
N PRO A 209 -8.81 -15.27 13.83
CA PRO A 209 -9.90 -14.94 12.93
C PRO A 209 -9.83 -13.50 12.43
N LYS A 210 -9.46 -12.54 13.31
CA LYS A 210 -9.31 -11.15 12.93
C LYS A 210 -8.09 -10.95 12.02
N ALA A 211 -6.98 -11.63 12.28
CA ALA A 211 -5.80 -11.61 11.41
C ALA A 211 -6.08 -12.23 10.02
N LEU A 212 -6.87 -13.31 9.98
CA LEU A 212 -7.34 -13.91 8.72
C LEU A 212 -8.25 -12.95 7.95
N LEU A 213 -9.17 -12.25 8.61
CA LEU A 213 -10.02 -11.25 8.00
C LEU A 213 -9.18 -10.10 7.41
N ILE A 214 -8.18 -9.62 8.17
CA ILE A 214 -7.23 -8.61 7.70
C ILE A 214 -6.48 -9.12 6.46
N ALA A 215 -6.02 -10.38 6.44
CA ALA A 215 -5.35 -10.98 5.29
C ALA A 215 -6.26 -11.09 4.06
N LEU A 216 -7.52 -11.48 4.24
CA LEU A 216 -8.52 -11.54 3.18
C LEU A 216 -8.76 -10.16 2.56
N LEU A 217 -9.00 -9.16 3.41
CA LEU A 217 -9.31 -7.79 2.99
C LEU A 217 -8.10 -7.03 2.46
N ALA A 218 -6.88 -7.36 2.87
CA ALA A 218 -5.65 -6.72 2.38
C ALA A 218 -4.99 -7.45 1.20
N THR A 219 -5.41 -8.67 0.88
CA THR A 219 -4.71 -9.47 -0.14
C THR A 219 -5.68 -10.10 -1.12
N THR A 220 -6.47 -11.07 -0.70
CA THR A 220 -7.26 -11.90 -1.63
C THR A 220 -8.31 -11.11 -2.38
N ILE A 221 -9.14 -10.36 -1.65
CA ILE A 221 -10.24 -9.58 -2.22
C ILE A 221 -9.70 -8.44 -3.10
N PRO A 222 -8.78 -7.56 -2.61
CA PRO A 222 -8.29 -6.47 -3.43
C PRO A 222 -7.59 -6.94 -4.70
N TYR A 223 -6.73 -7.95 -4.63
CA TYR A 223 -6.05 -8.44 -5.84
C TYR A 223 -7.01 -9.01 -6.88
N ALA A 224 -8.06 -9.72 -6.45
CA ALA A 224 -9.08 -10.19 -7.37
C ALA A 224 -9.80 -9.01 -8.06
N LEU A 225 -10.21 -8.01 -7.28
CA LEU A 225 -10.89 -6.81 -7.76
C LEU A 225 -9.98 -5.96 -8.66
N ASP A 226 -8.73 -5.75 -8.27
CA ASP A 226 -7.74 -5.01 -9.06
C ASP A 226 -7.46 -5.67 -10.41
N LEU A 227 -7.35 -6.99 -10.45
CA LEU A 227 -7.20 -7.74 -11.71
C LEU A 227 -8.40 -7.56 -12.64
N MET A 228 -9.61 -7.52 -12.08
CA MET A 228 -10.84 -7.30 -12.84
C MET A 228 -10.92 -5.85 -13.35
N ALA A 229 -10.47 -4.88 -12.54
CA ALA A 229 -10.42 -3.47 -12.89
C ALA A 229 -9.36 -3.21 -13.99
N LEU A 230 -8.13 -3.71 -13.81
CA LEU A 230 -7.00 -3.51 -14.73
C LEU A 230 -7.24 -4.08 -16.13
N LYS A 231 -8.07 -5.11 -16.26
CA LYS A 231 -8.47 -5.63 -17.59
C LYS A 231 -9.29 -4.64 -18.43
N ARG A 232 -9.87 -3.61 -17.80
CA ARG A 232 -10.87 -2.72 -18.41
C ARG A 232 -10.52 -1.24 -18.27
N LEU A 233 -9.71 -0.86 -17.29
CA LEU A 233 -9.26 0.52 -17.08
C LEU A 233 -7.98 0.81 -17.84
N SER A 234 -7.85 2.04 -18.34
CA SER A 234 -6.58 2.55 -18.83
C SER A 234 -5.61 2.76 -17.66
N LYS A 235 -4.29 2.76 -17.93
CA LYS A 235 -3.26 3.08 -16.93
C LYS A 235 -3.50 4.43 -16.27
N LEU A 236 -3.97 5.42 -17.06
CA LEU A 236 -4.33 6.73 -16.54
C LEU A 236 -5.50 6.67 -15.55
N SER A 237 -6.60 6.03 -15.95
CA SER A 237 -7.78 5.91 -15.08
C SER A 237 -7.45 5.19 -13.78
N TYR A 238 -6.63 4.13 -13.85
CA TYR A 238 -6.18 3.40 -12.67
C TYR A 238 -5.32 4.29 -11.75
N GLY A 239 -4.32 5.00 -12.30
CA GLY A 239 -3.46 5.90 -11.52
C GLY A 239 -4.24 7.06 -10.90
N THR A 240 -5.18 7.66 -11.66
CA THR A 240 -6.03 8.75 -11.13
C THR A 240 -6.94 8.28 -10.00
N LEU A 241 -7.58 7.12 -10.15
CA LEU A 241 -8.41 6.55 -9.08
C LEU A 241 -7.58 6.17 -7.85
N SER A 242 -6.38 5.60 -8.04
CA SER A 242 -5.47 5.26 -6.92
C SER A 242 -5.13 6.47 -6.05
N SER A 243 -5.15 7.68 -6.61
CA SER A 243 -4.90 8.92 -5.85
C SER A 243 -5.97 9.21 -4.79
N LEU A 244 -7.12 8.54 -4.83
CA LEU A 244 -8.15 8.63 -3.81
C LEU A 244 -7.82 7.82 -2.54
N SER A 245 -6.79 6.96 -2.56
CA SER A 245 -6.44 6.10 -1.43
C SER A 245 -6.26 6.84 -0.11
N PRO A 246 -5.56 7.99 -0.04
CA PRO A 246 -5.43 8.73 1.22
C PRO A 246 -6.76 9.27 1.76
N ALA A 247 -7.67 9.70 0.86
CA ALA A 247 -9.00 10.16 1.27
C ALA A 247 -9.86 9.02 1.81
N LEU A 248 -9.84 7.85 1.14
CA LEU A 248 -10.54 6.66 1.61
C LEU A 248 -9.97 6.15 2.93
N ALA A 249 -8.64 6.27 3.13
CA ALA A 249 -7.99 5.94 4.39
C ALA A 249 -8.45 6.87 5.53
N ALA A 250 -8.52 8.17 5.26
CA ALA A 250 -9.02 9.15 6.22
C ALA A 250 -10.49 8.90 6.57
N LEU A 251 -11.32 8.58 5.57
CA LEU A 251 -12.73 8.24 5.76
C LEU A 251 -12.89 6.96 6.59
N ALA A 252 -12.12 5.91 6.30
CA ALA A 252 -12.15 4.67 7.07
C ALA A 252 -11.66 4.88 8.52
N GLY A 253 -10.60 5.66 8.72
CA GLY A 253 -10.10 6.05 10.04
C GLY A 253 -11.17 6.81 10.85
N TRP A 254 -11.85 7.76 10.22
CA TRP A 254 -12.94 8.51 10.85
C TRP A 254 -14.13 7.61 11.22
N LEU A 255 -14.60 6.77 10.28
CA LEU A 255 -15.79 5.94 10.49
C LEU A 255 -15.55 4.77 11.45
N LEU A 256 -14.42 4.05 11.29
CA LEU A 256 -14.17 2.78 11.98
C LEU A 256 -13.34 2.95 13.25
N LEU A 257 -12.48 3.98 13.30
CA LEU A 257 -11.55 4.22 14.40
C LEU A 257 -11.89 5.49 15.19
N LYS A 258 -12.89 6.28 14.71
CA LYS A 258 -13.26 7.60 15.27
C LYS A 258 -12.07 8.57 15.34
N GLU A 259 -11.14 8.43 14.39
CA GLU A 259 -9.99 9.32 14.29
C GLU A 259 -10.43 10.71 13.86
N GLN A 260 -9.84 11.71 14.48
CA GLN A 260 -10.03 13.12 14.10
C GLN A 260 -8.76 13.60 13.42
N ILE A 261 -8.92 14.16 12.23
CA ILE A 261 -7.85 14.83 11.50
C ILE A 261 -8.14 16.33 11.47
N SER A 262 -7.11 17.14 11.62
CA SER A 262 -7.26 18.60 11.58
C SER A 262 -7.59 19.09 10.17
N MET A 263 -8.14 20.31 10.07
CA MET A 263 -8.39 20.94 8.77
C MET A 263 -7.10 21.04 7.92
N TRP A 264 -5.96 21.33 8.55
CA TRP A 264 -4.65 21.38 7.88
C TRP A 264 -4.23 20.04 7.32
N GLN A 265 -4.44 18.96 8.07
CA GLN A 265 -4.18 17.61 7.62
C GLN A 265 -5.12 17.18 6.48
N THR A 266 -6.39 17.62 6.52
CA THR A 266 -7.33 17.42 5.40
C THR A 266 -6.85 18.15 4.15
N LEU A 267 -6.43 19.40 4.26
CA LEU A 267 -5.85 20.16 3.14
C LEU A 267 -4.57 19.50 2.61
N ALA A 268 -3.73 18.97 3.51
CA ALA A 268 -2.54 18.19 3.13
C ALA A 268 -2.87 17.00 2.24
N LEU A 269 -3.87 16.20 2.64
CA LEU A 269 -4.33 15.05 1.85
C LEU A 269 -4.85 15.49 0.47
N VAL A 270 -5.62 16.57 0.41
CA VAL A 270 -6.11 17.14 -0.85
C VAL A 270 -4.96 17.58 -1.75
N CYS A 271 -3.94 18.26 -1.21
CA CYS A 271 -2.75 18.64 -1.98
C CYS A 271 -2.02 17.43 -2.58
N ILE A 272 -1.81 16.38 -1.79
CA ILE A 272 -1.15 15.14 -2.24
C ILE A 272 -1.99 14.46 -3.34
N MET A 273 -3.31 14.39 -3.17
CA MET A 273 -4.20 13.80 -4.16
C MET A 273 -4.17 14.59 -5.48
N ILE A 274 -4.26 15.91 -5.43
CA ILE A 274 -4.20 16.76 -6.63
C ILE A 274 -2.84 16.62 -7.32
N ALA A 275 -1.73 16.60 -6.55
CA ALA A 275 -0.39 16.37 -7.10
C ALA A 275 -0.33 15.03 -7.85
N SER A 276 -0.83 13.96 -7.25
CA SER A 276 -0.85 12.61 -7.85
C SER A 276 -1.69 12.55 -9.13
N VAL A 277 -2.88 13.13 -9.11
CA VAL A 277 -3.75 13.23 -10.30
C VAL A 277 -3.03 13.99 -11.41
N GLY A 278 -2.46 15.16 -11.09
CA GLY A 278 -1.78 16.01 -12.06
C GLY A 278 -0.59 15.31 -12.73
N VAL A 279 0.25 14.64 -11.94
CA VAL A 279 1.38 13.84 -12.47
C VAL A 279 0.91 12.69 -13.35
N THR A 280 -0.15 12.00 -12.95
CA THR A 280 -0.70 10.87 -13.71
C THR A 280 -1.20 11.32 -15.09
N PHE A 281 -1.88 12.47 -15.18
CA PHE A 281 -2.31 13.04 -16.46
C PHE A 281 -1.13 13.44 -17.34
N ARG A 282 -0.07 14.04 -16.76
CA ARG A 282 1.12 14.47 -17.50
C ARG A 282 1.94 13.30 -18.04
N ALA A 283 2.11 12.24 -17.24
CA ALA A 283 2.80 11.02 -17.69
C ALA A 283 2.14 10.41 -18.95
N LYS A 284 0.82 10.52 -19.07
CA LYS A 284 0.10 10.09 -20.29
C LYS A 284 0.40 10.98 -21.48
N GLN A 285 0.28 12.31 -21.34
CA GLN A 285 0.55 13.23 -22.46
C GLN A 285 1.94 13.02 -23.04
N GLN A 286 2.97 12.86 -22.19
CA GLN A 286 4.33 12.58 -22.66
C GLN A 286 4.49 11.23 -23.37
N SER A 287 3.66 10.23 -23.03
CA SER A 287 3.64 8.94 -23.74
C SER A 287 2.97 9.05 -25.11
N ASP A 288 1.92 9.88 -25.22
CA ASP A 288 1.17 10.09 -26.46
C ASP A 288 1.98 10.98 -27.44
N ASP A 289 2.76 11.95 -26.92
CA ASP A 289 3.64 12.83 -27.73
C ASP A 289 4.93 12.13 -28.24
N ALA A 290 5.25 10.95 -27.70
CA ALA A 290 6.47 10.18 -28.05
C ALA A 290 6.22 9.08 -29.12
N ILE A 291 4.97 8.93 -29.60
CA ILE A 291 4.53 8.02 -30.65
C ILE A 291 4.27 8.79 -31.93
#